data_e7163d3dec49976e1c4aa06cc50bae5f
#
_entry.id   e7163d3dec49976e1c4aa06cc50bae5f
#
_cell.length_a   1.000
_cell.length_b   1.000
_cell.length_c   1.000
_cell.angle_alpha   90.00
_cell.angle_beta   90.00
_cell.angle_gamma   90.00
#
_symmetry.space_group_name_H-M   'P 1'
#
loop_
_entity.id
_entity.type
_entity.pdbx_description
1 polymer ?
#
loop_
_entity_poly.entity_id
_entity_poly.type
_entity_poly.pdbx_seq_one_letter_code
_entity_poly.pdbx_strand_id
1 'polypeptide(L)'
;MKPMPGRVVLRDAVGKRWLEFSRPFRIVTTHGLDEVMPLIGQIEACVQEEGCYAAGFISYEAAPAFDPSLPAKPDGEFPLLWFGLFTQIDEIVLPDEGTADDVAVDWQPSVDREAYNRCLHAIRGCIQAGDTYQVNYTYRLQARTDIDPWRLFVGIAGDGAAHYAGFVDTGEWVLCSASPELYLRIDGQQVESRPMKGTAARGLWVEDDQARRELLSVSEKDRAENVMIVDMVRNDLGRVARPGSVQVPDLFTIEKYPAVWQMTSTVRARTSEPLGRMLQATFPPASITGAPKRRTMEIIASLETTPRRIYTGTIGYLAPGRRAQLNVAIRTVCLHTPTGRAEYGVGGGVVWDSTPAGEYEESLAKARVLKPRSRDFDLLETLLWSGPAGFTLLDYHLKRLAGSADYFGYAADLPKIRNALSDLAAGLPPVPHRVRLLVARHGGIRCEAALLDPAALRFGDVAPAREPIDRRDVFLYHKTTRRRVYEEAVRSSPGFGDVLLFNEDGEVTETTMANLAVEIDGILWTPPVRCGVLPGTQRAWLLDQGRLRERVLHVPEVFASPNVFLLNSVRGMHKVQIRPRAEAGEGDKVEIPALPMATQTQAPHAPFSRSPWLTEDFSLALFAVRA
;
A
#
# COMPACT_ATOMS: atom_id res chain seq x y z
N MET A 1 18.42 14.57 -13.17
CA MET A 1 19.84 14.11 -13.18
C MET A 1 20.15 13.58 -14.56
N LYS A 2 21.31 13.85 -15.17
CA LYS A 2 21.65 13.25 -16.48
C LYS A 2 21.73 11.72 -16.33
N PRO A 3 21.24 10.95 -17.33
CA PRO A 3 21.40 9.49 -17.32
C PRO A 3 22.86 9.12 -17.07
N MET A 4 23.10 8.19 -16.17
CA MET A 4 24.42 7.60 -15.91
C MET A 4 24.37 6.13 -16.34
N PRO A 5 24.66 5.82 -17.60
CA PRO A 5 24.62 4.44 -18.10
C PRO A 5 25.43 3.48 -17.23
N GLY A 6 24.82 2.36 -16.87
CA GLY A 6 25.45 1.37 -16.00
C GLY A 6 25.25 1.61 -14.51
N ARG A 7 24.44 2.59 -14.08
CA ARG A 7 24.06 2.77 -12.68
C ARG A 7 22.97 1.79 -12.28
N VAL A 8 23.19 1.08 -11.15
CA VAL A 8 22.18 0.21 -10.54
C VAL A 8 22.04 0.57 -9.07
N VAL A 9 20.79 0.74 -8.58
CA VAL A 9 20.51 0.97 -7.16
C VAL A 9 19.49 -0.08 -6.70
N LEU A 10 19.82 -0.83 -5.63
CA LEU A 10 18.99 -1.93 -5.15
C LEU A 10 18.76 -1.82 -3.65
N ARG A 11 17.57 -2.22 -3.21
CA ARG A 11 17.24 -2.36 -1.78
C ARG A 11 17.78 -3.71 -1.28
N ASP A 12 18.75 -3.68 -0.35
CA ASP A 12 19.13 -4.84 0.45
C ASP A 12 18.06 -5.03 1.55
N ALA A 13 17.22 -6.04 1.38
CA ALA A 13 16.10 -6.28 2.29
C ALA A 13 16.56 -6.73 3.69
N VAL A 14 17.69 -7.42 3.81
CA VAL A 14 18.25 -7.91 5.07
C VAL A 14 18.91 -6.78 5.83
N GLY A 15 19.81 -6.03 5.18
CA GLY A 15 20.49 -4.87 5.75
C GLY A 15 19.61 -3.64 5.88
N LYS A 16 18.41 -3.64 5.29
CA LYS A 16 17.47 -2.51 5.24
C LYS A 16 18.10 -1.22 4.72
N ARG A 17 19.04 -1.34 3.77
CA ARG A 17 19.84 -0.26 3.21
C ARG A 17 19.75 -0.23 1.69
N TRP A 18 20.16 0.88 1.09
CA TRP A 18 20.24 1.02 -0.34
C TRP A 18 21.68 0.85 -0.80
N LEU A 19 21.87 -0.03 -1.78
CA LEU A 19 23.16 -0.33 -2.38
C LEU A 19 23.21 0.31 -3.77
N GLU A 20 24.23 1.12 -4.01
CA GLU A 20 24.53 1.69 -5.32
C GLU A 20 25.72 1.00 -5.97
N PHE A 21 25.52 0.57 -7.18
CA PHE A 21 26.53 0.01 -8.08
C PHE A 21 26.72 1.03 -9.21
N SER A 22 27.87 1.64 -9.29
CA SER A 22 28.17 2.68 -10.26
C SER A 22 29.49 2.40 -10.99
N ARG A 23 29.61 2.89 -12.24
CA ARG A 23 30.80 2.77 -13.07
C ARG A 23 31.25 1.31 -13.28
N PRO A 24 30.41 0.48 -13.94
CA PRO A 24 30.81 -0.89 -14.24
C PRO A 24 32.08 -0.93 -15.04
N PHE A 25 33.01 -1.80 -14.65
CA PHE A 25 34.25 -2.01 -15.46
C PHE A 25 33.96 -2.88 -16.69
N ARG A 26 32.85 -3.62 -16.68
CA ARG A 26 32.37 -4.42 -17.81
C ARG A 26 30.83 -4.50 -17.76
N ILE A 27 30.21 -4.43 -18.92
CA ILE A 27 28.78 -4.73 -19.11
C ILE A 27 28.68 -6.05 -19.86
N VAL A 28 27.83 -6.95 -19.35
CA VAL A 28 27.50 -8.24 -19.96
C VAL A 28 26.04 -8.20 -20.36
N THR A 29 25.74 -8.29 -21.65
CA THR A 29 24.38 -8.20 -22.17
C THR A 29 24.22 -9.06 -23.41
N THR A 30 22.99 -9.58 -23.64
CA THR A 30 22.66 -10.34 -24.84
C THR A 30 21.20 -10.28 -25.21
N HIS A 31 20.91 -10.47 -26.51
CA HIS A 31 19.59 -10.73 -27.11
C HIS A 31 19.47 -12.18 -27.62
N GLY A 32 20.54 -12.97 -27.55
CA GLY A 32 20.59 -14.37 -28.01
C GLY A 32 20.29 -15.35 -26.89
N LEU A 33 19.33 -16.27 -27.11
CA LEU A 33 18.95 -17.29 -26.13
C LEU A 33 20.10 -18.25 -25.81
N ASP A 34 20.92 -18.60 -26.78
CA ASP A 34 22.07 -19.50 -26.67
C ASP A 34 23.21 -18.90 -25.84
N GLU A 35 23.28 -17.58 -25.73
CA GLU A 35 24.30 -16.88 -24.98
C GLU A 35 23.96 -16.71 -23.49
N VAL A 36 22.67 -16.78 -23.10
CA VAL A 36 22.20 -16.49 -21.73
C VAL A 36 22.91 -17.37 -20.70
N MET A 37 22.91 -18.67 -20.88
CA MET A 37 23.51 -19.61 -19.92
C MET A 37 25.05 -19.48 -19.83
N PRO A 38 25.80 -19.41 -20.95
CA PRO A 38 27.22 -19.14 -20.90
C PRO A 38 27.58 -17.82 -20.19
N LEU A 39 26.83 -16.75 -20.43
CA LEU A 39 27.07 -15.45 -19.81
C LEU A 39 26.77 -15.45 -18.31
N ILE A 40 25.73 -16.15 -17.85
CA ILE A 40 25.46 -16.33 -16.41
C ILE A 40 26.64 -17.05 -15.75
N GLY A 41 27.19 -18.09 -16.38
CA GLY A 41 28.38 -18.77 -15.87
C GLY A 41 29.61 -17.86 -15.78
N GLN A 42 29.84 -17.02 -16.79
CA GLN A 42 30.92 -16.03 -16.79
C GLN A 42 30.75 -14.97 -15.68
N ILE A 43 29.51 -14.47 -15.48
CA ILE A 43 29.21 -13.52 -14.41
C ILE A 43 29.48 -14.16 -13.05
N GLU A 44 29.00 -15.38 -12.82
CA GLU A 44 29.20 -16.11 -11.57
C GLU A 44 30.68 -16.38 -11.29
N ALA A 45 31.45 -16.80 -12.30
CA ALA A 45 32.86 -17.00 -12.18
C ALA A 45 33.61 -15.70 -11.81
N CYS A 46 33.35 -14.60 -12.52
CA CYS A 46 33.92 -13.30 -12.20
C CYS A 46 33.62 -12.87 -10.76
N VAL A 47 32.39 -13.04 -10.29
CA VAL A 47 32.01 -12.67 -8.93
C VAL A 47 32.72 -13.53 -7.89
N GLN A 48 32.84 -14.85 -8.10
CA GLN A 48 33.43 -15.76 -7.10
C GLN A 48 34.96 -15.79 -7.15
N GLU A 49 35.57 -15.70 -8.31
CA GLU A 49 37.03 -15.84 -8.51
C GLU A 49 37.76 -14.50 -8.42
N GLU A 50 37.19 -13.43 -9.01
CA GLU A 50 37.79 -12.09 -9.03
C GLU A 50 37.33 -11.21 -7.86
N GLY A 51 36.30 -11.65 -7.09
CA GLY A 51 35.79 -10.91 -5.96
C GLY A 51 34.97 -9.66 -6.33
N CYS A 52 34.54 -9.54 -7.59
CA CYS A 52 33.71 -8.45 -8.06
C CYS A 52 32.22 -8.60 -7.66
N TYR A 53 31.43 -7.61 -7.99
CA TYR A 53 29.97 -7.63 -7.83
C TYR A 53 29.30 -7.57 -9.18
N ALA A 54 28.14 -8.22 -9.33
CA ALA A 54 27.31 -8.09 -10.50
C ALA A 54 25.92 -7.58 -10.11
N ALA A 55 25.37 -6.62 -10.84
CA ALA A 55 24.02 -6.13 -10.62
C ALA A 55 23.33 -5.86 -11.96
N GLY A 56 22.05 -6.25 -12.07
CA GLY A 56 21.34 -6.18 -13.34
C GLY A 56 20.02 -6.95 -13.35
N PHE A 57 19.68 -7.52 -14.51
CA PHE A 57 18.40 -8.19 -14.69
C PHE A 57 18.45 -9.34 -15.71
N ILE A 58 17.42 -10.20 -15.64
CA ILE A 58 17.09 -11.21 -16.63
C ILE A 58 15.62 -11.00 -17.03
N SER A 59 15.33 -10.85 -18.33
CA SER A 59 13.96 -10.67 -18.82
C SER A 59 13.15 -11.96 -18.82
N TYR A 60 11.82 -11.85 -18.82
CA TYR A 60 10.93 -13.02 -18.91
C TYR A 60 11.20 -13.85 -20.17
N GLU A 61 11.50 -13.21 -21.28
CA GLU A 61 11.75 -13.84 -22.57
C GLU A 61 13.05 -14.69 -22.59
N ALA A 62 13.87 -14.62 -21.55
CA ALA A 62 15.01 -15.53 -21.37
C ALA A 62 14.58 -16.96 -20.95
N ALA A 63 13.30 -17.19 -20.62
CA ALA A 63 12.80 -18.49 -20.16
C ALA A 63 13.20 -19.68 -21.06
N PRO A 64 13.12 -19.61 -22.42
CA PRO A 64 13.51 -20.72 -23.29
C PRO A 64 15.02 -21.05 -23.21
N ALA A 65 15.88 -20.12 -22.76
CA ALA A 65 17.30 -20.41 -22.55
C ALA A 65 17.57 -21.33 -21.35
N PHE A 66 16.67 -21.33 -20.38
CA PHE A 66 16.74 -22.20 -19.19
C PHE A 66 16.03 -23.55 -19.42
N ASP A 67 14.90 -23.53 -20.11
CA ASP A 67 14.16 -24.72 -20.52
C ASP A 67 13.49 -24.47 -21.88
N PRO A 68 13.97 -25.11 -22.97
CA PRO A 68 13.41 -24.91 -24.31
C PRO A 68 11.93 -25.27 -24.45
N SER A 69 11.36 -25.97 -23.48
CA SER A 69 9.92 -26.31 -23.47
C SER A 69 9.05 -25.16 -22.94
N LEU A 70 9.63 -24.07 -22.45
CA LEU A 70 8.92 -22.92 -21.90
C LEU A 70 8.82 -21.82 -22.95
N PRO A 71 7.69 -21.66 -23.65
CA PRO A 71 7.56 -20.65 -24.69
C PRO A 71 7.48 -19.25 -24.09
N ALA A 72 8.12 -18.30 -24.75
CA ALA A 72 7.97 -16.88 -24.50
C ALA A 72 7.84 -16.14 -25.84
N LYS A 73 7.18 -14.98 -25.81
CA LYS A 73 7.00 -14.15 -27.00
C LYS A 73 8.31 -13.41 -27.29
N PRO A 74 8.91 -13.56 -28.48
CA PRO A 74 10.19 -12.90 -28.76
C PRO A 74 10.07 -11.38 -28.75
N ASP A 75 11.08 -10.71 -28.21
CA ASP A 75 11.28 -9.26 -28.29
C ASP A 75 12.70 -8.97 -28.77
N GLY A 76 12.84 -8.39 -29.95
CA GLY A 76 14.15 -8.05 -30.50
C GLY A 76 14.75 -6.73 -29.97
N GLU A 77 13.98 -5.93 -29.23
CA GLU A 77 14.40 -4.62 -28.74
C GLU A 77 15.02 -4.68 -27.34
N PHE A 78 14.44 -5.49 -26.45
CA PHE A 78 14.84 -5.53 -25.04
C PHE A 78 15.80 -6.68 -24.76
N PRO A 79 16.92 -6.46 -24.02
CA PRO A 79 17.90 -7.50 -23.73
C PRO A 79 17.29 -8.66 -22.91
N LEU A 80 17.70 -9.89 -23.24
CA LEU A 80 17.36 -11.08 -22.44
C LEU A 80 18.09 -11.09 -21.10
N LEU A 81 19.31 -10.55 -21.09
CA LEU A 81 20.16 -10.43 -19.91
C LEU A 81 20.96 -9.14 -20.02
N TRP A 82 21.06 -8.41 -18.91
CA TRP A 82 21.96 -7.29 -18.76
C TRP A 82 22.51 -7.23 -17.33
N PHE A 83 23.83 -7.26 -17.16
CA PHE A 83 24.52 -7.09 -15.88
C PHE A 83 25.71 -6.18 -16.02
N GLY A 84 25.82 -5.18 -15.13
CA GLY A 84 27.07 -4.48 -14.88
C GLY A 84 27.93 -5.29 -13.90
N LEU A 85 29.28 -5.30 -14.14
CA LEU A 85 30.27 -5.85 -13.22
C LEU A 85 31.00 -4.70 -12.54
N PHE A 86 31.12 -4.75 -11.20
CA PHE A 86 31.57 -3.64 -10.37
C PHE A 86 32.64 -4.10 -9.38
N THR A 87 33.60 -3.22 -9.09
CA THR A 87 34.66 -3.48 -8.10
C THR A 87 34.21 -3.16 -6.67
N GLN A 88 33.22 -2.31 -6.51
CA GLN A 88 32.72 -1.85 -5.19
C GLN A 88 31.22 -1.60 -5.19
N ILE A 89 30.66 -1.53 -3.99
CA ILE A 89 29.29 -1.14 -3.71
C ILE A 89 29.32 0.02 -2.73
N ASP A 90 28.54 1.05 -2.98
CA ASP A 90 28.35 2.16 -2.06
C ASP A 90 27.00 2.05 -1.35
N GLU A 91 26.96 2.42 -0.08
CA GLU A 91 25.69 2.57 0.64
C GLU A 91 25.19 4.01 0.48
N ILE A 92 23.93 4.16 0.05
CA ILE A 92 23.32 5.48 -0.16
C ILE A 92 22.04 5.63 0.63
N VAL A 93 21.65 6.88 0.84
CA VAL A 93 20.32 7.26 1.32
C VAL A 93 19.56 7.84 0.13
N LEU A 94 18.36 7.34 -0.12
CA LEU A 94 17.52 7.96 -1.14
C LEU A 94 17.18 9.38 -0.72
N PRO A 95 17.20 10.34 -1.66
CA PRO A 95 16.79 11.70 -1.34
C PRO A 95 15.33 11.70 -0.89
N ASP A 96 15.06 12.47 0.16
CA ASP A 96 13.69 12.82 0.57
C ASP A 96 13.23 13.93 -0.38
N GLU A 97 12.86 13.55 -1.61
CA GLU A 97 12.34 14.51 -2.57
C GLU A 97 10.92 14.91 -2.14
N GLY A 98 10.83 15.98 -1.35
CA GLY A 98 9.62 16.75 -1.18
C GLY A 98 9.06 17.11 -2.55
N THR A 99 7.76 16.91 -2.71
CA THR A 99 6.96 17.34 -3.87
C THR A 99 7.51 16.88 -5.23
N ALA A 100 7.25 15.65 -5.61
CA ALA A 100 7.03 15.40 -7.02
C ALA A 100 5.79 16.25 -7.38
N ASP A 101 6.00 17.40 -8.01
CA ASP A 101 4.93 18.10 -8.70
C ASP A 101 4.16 17.05 -9.50
N ASP A 102 2.83 17.09 -9.42
CA ASP A 102 1.90 16.13 -10.01
C ASP A 102 2.08 16.01 -11.53
N VAL A 103 3.15 15.41 -11.99
CA VAL A 103 3.25 14.99 -13.39
C VAL A 103 2.45 13.71 -13.50
N ALA A 104 1.16 13.89 -13.72
CA ALA A 104 0.27 12.80 -14.04
C ALA A 104 0.70 12.20 -15.39
N VAL A 105 1.30 11.03 -15.38
CA VAL A 105 1.55 10.25 -16.59
C VAL A 105 0.25 9.60 -17.00
N ASP A 106 -0.18 9.83 -18.24
CA ASP A 106 -1.40 9.25 -18.80
C ASP A 106 -1.13 7.82 -19.28
N TRP A 107 -1.49 6.84 -18.47
CA TRP A 107 -1.32 5.43 -18.71
C TRP A 107 -2.50 4.84 -19.45
N GLN A 108 -2.29 4.30 -20.65
CA GLN A 108 -3.30 3.65 -21.47
C GLN A 108 -3.11 2.13 -21.47
N PRO A 109 -4.18 1.33 -21.27
CA PRO A 109 -4.09 -0.12 -21.33
C PRO A 109 -3.84 -0.61 -22.76
N SER A 110 -2.95 -1.60 -22.93
CA SER A 110 -2.66 -2.23 -24.23
C SER A 110 -3.79 -3.14 -24.73
N VAL A 111 -4.77 -3.43 -23.90
CA VAL A 111 -5.99 -4.20 -24.23
C VAL A 111 -7.21 -3.48 -23.69
N ASP A 112 -8.29 -3.45 -24.48
CA ASP A 112 -9.57 -2.93 -24.01
C ASP A 112 -10.27 -3.93 -23.07
N ARG A 113 -11.34 -3.46 -22.42
CA ARG A 113 -12.12 -4.26 -21.47
C ARG A 113 -12.71 -5.52 -22.08
N GLU A 114 -13.15 -5.46 -23.34
CA GLU A 114 -13.77 -6.59 -24.02
C GLU A 114 -12.73 -7.65 -24.38
N ALA A 115 -11.56 -7.24 -24.90
CA ALA A 115 -10.44 -8.13 -25.17
C ALA A 115 -9.97 -8.83 -23.87
N TYR A 116 -9.84 -8.06 -22.78
CA TYR A 116 -9.52 -8.61 -21.46
C TYR A 116 -10.53 -9.69 -21.05
N ASN A 117 -11.83 -9.40 -21.13
CA ASN A 117 -12.88 -10.34 -20.78
C ASN A 117 -12.84 -11.60 -21.64
N ARG A 118 -12.60 -11.48 -22.97
CA ARG A 118 -12.45 -12.65 -23.88
C ARG A 118 -11.29 -13.55 -23.43
N CYS A 119 -10.15 -12.98 -23.08
CA CYS A 119 -9.00 -13.74 -22.59
C CYS A 119 -9.32 -14.48 -21.29
N LEU A 120 -10.01 -13.84 -20.34
CA LEU A 120 -10.42 -14.50 -19.10
C LEU A 120 -11.38 -15.68 -19.35
N HIS A 121 -12.32 -15.51 -20.27
CA HIS A 121 -13.21 -16.61 -20.66
C HIS A 121 -12.45 -17.78 -21.30
N ALA A 122 -11.46 -17.49 -22.17
CA ALA A 122 -10.60 -18.52 -22.76
C ALA A 122 -9.79 -19.27 -21.68
N ILE A 123 -9.22 -18.55 -20.72
CA ILE A 123 -8.49 -19.15 -19.60
C ILE A 123 -9.41 -20.05 -18.76
N ARG A 124 -10.61 -19.60 -18.43
CA ARG A 124 -11.58 -20.42 -17.70
C ARG A 124 -11.95 -21.68 -18.48
N GLY A 125 -12.05 -21.59 -19.81
CA GLY A 125 -12.22 -22.76 -20.68
C GLY A 125 -11.07 -23.75 -20.56
N CYS A 126 -9.81 -23.28 -20.51
CA CYS A 126 -8.64 -24.15 -20.29
C CYS A 126 -8.66 -24.78 -18.89
N ILE A 127 -9.07 -24.03 -17.86
CA ILE A 127 -9.22 -24.56 -16.49
C ILE A 127 -10.31 -25.64 -16.46
N GLN A 128 -11.45 -25.39 -17.07
CA GLN A 128 -12.55 -26.35 -17.17
C GLN A 128 -12.15 -27.65 -17.91
N ALA A 129 -11.30 -27.52 -18.92
CA ALA A 129 -10.75 -28.68 -19.66
C ALA A 129 -9.69 -29.46 -18.87
N GLY A 130 -9.25 -28.96 -17.72
CA GLY A 130 -8.20 -29.57 -16.91
C GLY A 130 -6.77 -29.29 -17.40
N ASP A 131 -6.60 -28.36 -18.34
CA ASP A 131 -5.30 -27.99 -18.90
C ASP A 131 -4.39 -27.29 -17.87
N THR A 132 -5.00 -26.52 -16.96
CA THR A 132 -4.30 -25.71 -15.96
C THR A 132 -5.19 -25.44 -14.76
N TYR A 133 -4.60 -25.16 -13.61
CA TYR A 133 -5.33 -24.76 -12.40
C TYR A 133 -5.40 -23.25 -12.24
N GLN A 134 -4.36 -22.54 -12.75
CA GLN A 134 -4.22 -21.09 -12.66
C GLN A 134 -3.39 -20.57 -13.82
N VAL A 135 -3.77 -19.40 -14.35
CA VAL A 135 -2.99 -18.65 -15.35
C VAL A 135 -2.78 -17.24 -14.86
N ASN A 136 -1.54 -16.80 -14.75
CA ASN A 136 -1.23 -15.39 -14.50
C ASN A 136 -1.31 -14.61 -15.81
N TYR A 137 -2.51 -14.09 -16.12
CA TYR A 137 -2.77 -13.30 -17.33
C TYR A 137 -2.44 -11.82 -17.09
N THR A 138 -1.73 -11.21 -18.05
CA THR A 138 -1.23 -9.85 -17.89
C THR A 138 -1.34 -9.03 -19.18
N TYR A 139 -1.35 -7.71 -19.01
CA TYR A 139 -1.29 -6.74 -20.09
C TYR A 139 -0.41 -5.55 -19.67
N ARG A 140 -0.18 -4.62 -20.60
CA ARG A 140 0.69 -3.47 -20.35
C ARG A 140 -0.14 -2.20 -20.25
N LEU A 141 0.17 -1.38 -19.25
CA LEU A 141 -0.14 0.03 -19.31
C LEU A 141 1.01 0.71 -20.03
N GLN A 142 0.69 1.53 -21.01
CA GLN A 142 1.64 2.21 -21.88
C GLN A 142 1.46 3.72 -21.78
N ALA A 143 2.58 4.45 -21.83
CA ALA A 143 2.57 5.89 -21.82
C ALA A 143 3.74 6.45 -22.64
N ARG A 144 3.70 7.74 -22.94
CA ARG A 144 4.87 8.53 -23.32
C ARG A 144 5.10 9.60 -22.26
N THR A 145 6.33 9.73 -21.82
CA THR A 145 6.70 10.65 -20.75
C THR A 145 8.14 11.12 -20.91
N ASP A 146 8.40 12.33 -20.45
CA ASP A 146 9.73 12.93 -20.29
C ASP A 146 10.16 13.03 -18.81
N ILE A 147 9.43 12.34 -17.93
CA ILE A 147 9.72 12.32 -16.50
C ILE A 147 11.16 11.84 -16.24
N ASP A 148 11.86 12.51 -15.34
CA ASP A 148 13.18 12.02 -14.86
C ASP A 148 12.98 10.62 -14.23
N PRO A 149 13.62 9.56 -14.79
CA PRO A 149 13.43 8.19 -14.30
C PRO A 149 13.84 8.00 -12.84
N TRP A 150 14.84 8.75 -12.36
CA TRP A 150 15.28 8.69 -10.98
C TRP A 150 14.21 9.24 -10.03
N ARG A 151 13.59 10.37 -10.38
CA ARG A 151 12.46 10.92 -9.63
C ARG A 151 11.28 9.95 -9.61
N LEU A 152 10.96 9.33 -10.75
CA LEU A 152 9.92 8.30 -10.81
C LEU A 152 10.23 7.14 -9.86
N PHE A 153 11.48 6.63 -9.90
CA PHE A 153 11.91 5.55 -9.01
C PHE A 153 11.77 5.93 -7.54
N VAL A 154 12.33 7.07 -7.13
CA VAL A 154 12.21 7.57 -5.75
C VAL A 154 10.74 7.72 -5.37
N GLY A 155 9.91 8.20 -6.30
CA GLY A 155 8.46 8.35 -6.12
C GLY A 155 7.74 7.05 -5.80
N ILE A 156 8.04 5.95 -6.48
CA ILE A 156 7.34 4.65 -6.31
C ILE A 156 7.98 3.75 -5.25
N ALA A 157 9.29 3.87 -4.97
CA ALA A 157 10.05 2.95 -4.12
C ALA A 157 10.50 3.54 -2.78
N GLY A 158 10.54 4.87 -2.64
CA GLY A 158 11.21 5.56 -1.53
C GLY A 158 10.53 5.46 -0.15
N ASP A 159 9.32 4.90 -0.01
CA ASP A 159 8.64 4.76 1.29
C ASP A 159 9.10 3.54 2.12
N GLY A 160 10.12 2.81 1.62
CA GLY A 160 10.67 1.64 2.29
C GLY A 160 9.75 0.40 2.28
N ALA A 161 8.57 0.49 1.70
CA ALA A 161 7.61 -0.60 1.64
C ALA A 161 7.90 -1.61 0.51
N ALA A 162 8.72 -1.20 -0.47
CA ALA A 162 9.19 -2.09 -1.54
C ALA A 162 10.49 -2.77 -1.10
N HIS A 163 10.38 -3.93 -0.45
CA HIS A 163 11.51 -4.63 0.16
C HIS A 163 12.62 -5.01 -0.83
N TYR A 164 12.27 -5.21 -2.10
CA TYR A 164 13.18 -5.64 -3.16
C TYR A 164 13.17 -4.66 -4.34
N ALA A 165 13.05 -3.37 -4.04
CA ALA A 165 13.07 -2.32 -5.05
C ALA A 165 14.41 -2.24 -5.76
N GLY A 166 14.38 -1.78 -7.02
CA GLY A 166 15.57 -1.64 -7.83
C GLY A 166 15.43 -0.61 -8.94
N PHE A 167 16.49 0.11 -9.19
CA PHE A 167 16.70 1.02 -10.31
C PHE A 167 17.85 0.49 -11.16
N VAL A 168 17.65 0.37 -12.47
CA VAL A 168 18.70 -0.05 -13.41
C VAL A 168 18.69 0.90 -14.60
N ASP A 169 19.79 1.57 -14.86
CA ASP A 169 19.98 2.44 -16.02
C ASP A 169 20.99 1.80 -16.97
N THR A 170 20.51 1.27 -18.09
CA THR A 170 21.38 0.69 -19.14
C THR A 170 21.88 1.75 -20.14
N GLY A 171 21.37 2.98 -20.05
CA GLY A 171 21.56 4.05 -21.03
C GLY A 171 20.40 4.13 -22.03
N GLU A 172 20.01 3.02 -22.63
CA GLU A 172 18.87 2.92 -23.54
C GLU A 172 17.57 2.62 -22.80
N TRP A 173 17.62 1.74 -21.81
CA TRP A 173 16.47 1.35 -20.99
C TRP A 173 16.70 1.73 -19.54
N VAL A 174 15.66 2.23 -18.89
CA VAL A 174 15.66 2.47 -17.45
C VAL A 174 14.54 1.69 -16.80
N LEU A 175 14.87 0.93 -15.76
CA LEU A 175 13.94 0.13 -14.98
C LEU A 175 13.74 0.77 -13.61
N CYS A 176 12.50 1.07 -13.27
CA CYS A 176 12.09 1.58 -11.96
C CYS A 176 11.20 0.53 -11.29
N SER A 177 11.76 -0.27 -10.39
CA SER A 177 11.07 -1.39 -9.75
C SER A 177 10.76 -1.10 -8.29
N ALA A 178 9.49 -1.19 -7.91
CA ALA A 178 9.01 -1.20 -6.53
C ALA A 178 8.57 -2.61 -6.11
N SER A 179 9.36 -3.63 -6.46
CA SER A 179 9.01 -5.03 -6.22
C SER A 179 8.89 -5.35 -4.72
N PRO A 180 7.77 -6.00 -4.32
CA PRO A 180 7.60 -6.52 -2.97
C PRO A 180 8.06 -7.97 -2.81
N GLU A 181 8.37 -8.69 -3.91
CA GLU A 181 8.49 -10.14 -3.92
C GLU A 181 9.93 -10.61 -4.12
N LEU A 182 10.39 -11.51 -3.25
CA LEU A 182 11.67 -12.18 -3.37
C LEU A 182 11.52 -13.41 -4.26
N TYR A 183 12.25 -13.40 -5.38
CA TYR A 183 12.39 -14.58 -6.22
C TYR A 183 13.39 -15.57 -5.61
N LEU A 184 14.65 -15.17 -5.48
CA LEU A 184 15.70 -15.98 -4.85
C LEU A 184 16.63 -15.11 -4.01
N ARG A 185 16.91 -15.56 -2.80
CA ARG A 185 18.05 -15.11 -1.99
C ARG A 185 18.97 -16.29 -1.76
N ILE A 186 20.24 -16.08 -2.00
CA ILE A 186 21.31 -17.06 -1.81
C ILE A 186 22.26 -16.51 -0.76
N ASP A 187 22.58 -17.31 0.24
CA ASP A 187 23.58 -17.03 1.26
C ASP A 187 24.36 -18.32 1.58
N GLY A 188 25.57 -18.42 1.02
CA GLY A 188 26.34 -19.65 1.02
C GLY A 188 25.57 -20.82 0.39
N GLN A 189 25.20 -21.79 1.17
CA GLN A 189 24.41 -22.95 0.71
C GLN A 189 22.90 -22.78 0.92
N GLN A 190 22.47 -21.76 1.64
CA GLN A 190 21.04 -21.51 1.87
C GLN A 190 20.44 -20.77 0.69
N VAL A 191 19.31 -21.26 0.22
CA VAL A 191 18.47 -20.59 -0.78
C VAL A 191 17.09 -20.36 -0.18
N GLU A 192 16.54 -19.18 -0.39
CA GLU A 192 15.22 -18.78 0.07
C GLU A 192 14.43 -18.14 -1.07
N SER A 193 13.15 -18.47 -1.15
CA SER A 193 12.15 -17.80 -1.99
C SER A 193 10.94 -17.42 -1.14
N ARG A 194 10.32 -16.25 -1.45
CA ARG A 194 9.16 -15.77 -0.70
C ARG A 194 8.00 -15.42 -1.64
N PRO A 195 7.28 -16.44 -2.11
CA PRO A 195 6.12 -16.22 -2.95
C PRO A 195 5.01 -15.48 -2.20
N MET A 196 4.23 -14.70 -2.95
CA MET A 196 3.13 -13.88 -2.46
C MET A 196 1.83 -14.27 -3.16
N LYS A 197 0.82 -14.67 -2.37
CA LYS A 197 -0.54 -14.93 -2.85
C LYS A 197 -1.54 -14.63 -1.75
N GLY A 198 -2.66 -14.05 -2.10
CA GLY A 198 -3.66 -13.53 -1.18
C GLY A 198 -3.41 -12.04 -0.89
N THR A 199 -4.37 -11.20 -1.32
CA THR A 199 -4.26 -9.75 -1.22
C THR A 199 -5.58 -9.16 -0.74
N ALA A 200 -5.54 -8.28 0.27
CA ALA A 200 -6.67 -7.47 0.68
C ALA A 200 -6.32 -5.98 0.60
N ALA A 201 -7.26 -5.16 0.15
CA ALA A 201 -7.10 -3.72 0.19
C ALA A 201 -6.97 -3.26 1.66
N ARG A 202 -6.14 -2.23 1.91
CA ARG A 202 -6.10 -1.57 3.23
C ARG A 202 -7.46 -1.03 3.60
N GLY A 203 -7.79 -1.08 4.87
CA GLY A 203 -8.95 -0.35 5.41
C GLY A 203 -8.74 1.15 5.38
N LEU A 204 -9.79 1.92 5.56
CA LEU A 204 -9.71 3.38 5.55
C LEU A 204 -9.40 3.95 6.94
N TRP A 205 -9.81 3.26 8.00
CA TRP A 205 -9.51 3.59 9.41
C TRP A 205 -8.94 2.36 10.12
N VAL A 206 -8.40 2.57 11.30
CA VAL A 206 -7.57 1.57 12.02
C VAL A 206 -8.31 0.24 12.24
N GLU A 207 -9.56 0.28 12.67
CA GLU A 207 -10.34 -0.93 12.97
C GLU A 207 -10.76 -1.67 11.69
N ASP A 208 -11.13 -0.96 10.62
CA ASP A 208 -11.40 -1.56 9.30
C ASP A 208 -10.14 -2.23 8.74
N ASP A 209 -9.00 -1.54 8.86
CA ASP A 209 -7.71 -2.07 8.39
C ASP A 209 -7.30 -3.35 9.11
N GLN A 210 -7.48 -3.37 10.42
CA GLN A 210 -7.23 -4.57 11.23
C GLN A 210 -8.21 -5.70 10.89
N ALA A 211 -9.50 -5.39 10.72
CA ALA A 211 -10.50 -6.39 10.33
C ALA A 211 -10.17 -7.01 8.96
N ARG A 212 -9.74 -6.22 7.99
CA ARG A 212 -9.32 -6.73 6.66
C ARG A 212 -8.09 -7.62 6.75
N ARG A 213 -7.13 -7.27 7.59
CA ARG A 213 -5.96 -8.11 7.88
C ARG A 213 -6.39 -9.46 8.46
N GLU A 214 -7.30 -9.46 9.43
CA GLU A 214 -7.81 -10.66 10.07
C GLU A 214 -8.59 -11.54 9.09
N LEU A 215 -9.49 -10.95 8.29
CA LEU A 215 -10.23 -11.66 7.25
C LEU A 215 -9.29 -12.33 6.23
N LEU A 216 -8.24 -11.63 5.79
CA LEU A 216 -7.24 -12.22 4.89
C LEU A 216 -6.53 -13.41 5.56
N SER A 217 -6.20 -13.30 6.85
CA SER A 217 -5.48 -14.35 7.57
C SER A 217 -6.24 -15.67 7.69
N VAL A 218 -7.59 -15.62 7.66
CA VAL A 218 -8.48 -16.79 7.78
C VAL A 218 -9.14 -17.18 6.46
N SER A 219 -8.89 -16.45 5.38
CA SER A 219 -9.48 -16.70 4.05
C SER A 219 -9.04 -18.07 3.51
N GLU A 220 -9.95 -19.02 3.43
CA GLU A 220 -9.66 -20.37 2.90
C GLU A 220 -9.20 -20.30 1.45
N LYS A 221 -9.81 -19.44 0.63
CA LYS A 221 -9.44 -19.23 -0.77
C LYS A 221 -7.99 -18.75 -0.89
N ASP A 222 -7.64 -17.64 -0.20
CA ASP A 222 -6.29 -17.06 -0.29
C ASP A 222 -5.22 -18.01 0.26
N ARG A 223 -5.53 -18.76 1.31
CA ARG A 223 -4.64 -19.79 1.86
C ARG A 223 -4.44 -20.94 0.88
N ALA A 224 -5.50 -21.42 0.20
CA ALA A 224 -5.41 -22.48 -0.80
C ALA A 224 -4.55 -22.05 -1.99
N GLU A 225 -4.76 -20.84 -2.52
CA GLU A 225 -3.92 -20.28 -3.59
C GLU A 225 -2.46 -20.13 -3.15
N ASN A 226 -2.22 -19.69 -1.92
CA ASN A 226 -0.87 -19.55 -1.38
C ASN A 226 -0.16 -20.91 -1.26
N VAL A 227 -0.84 -21.94 -0.73
CA VAL A 227 -0.29 -23.31 -0.63
C VAL A 227 0.08 -23.85 -2.00
N MET A 228 -0.77 -23.65 -3.02
CA MET A 228 -0.48 -24.11 -4.38
C MET A 228 0.84 -23.51 -4.91
N ILE A 229 1.07 -22.22 -4.71
CA ILE A 229 2.32 -21.57 -5.14
C ILE A 229 3.50 -22.02 -4.28
N VAL A 230 3.32 -22.21 -2.98
CA VAL A 230 4.36 -22.76 -2.08
C VAL A 230 4.79 -24.15 -2.58
N ASP A 231 3.85 -25.02 -2.95
CA ASP A 231 4.18 -26.37 -3.45
C ASP A 231 4.91 -26.31 -4.80
N MET A 232 4.57 -25.39 -5.69
CA MET A 232 5.32 -25.16 -6.93
C MET A 232 6.76 -24.72 -6.64
N VAL A 233 6.97 -23.76 -5.73
CA VAL A 233 8.30 -23.29 -5.34
C VAL A 233 9.09 -24.42 -4.65
N ARG A 234 8.45 -25.20 -3.79
CA ARG A 234 9.05 -26.41 -3.18
C ARG A 234 9.51 -27.40 -4.23
N ASN A 235 8.68 -27.67 -5.23
CA ASN A 235 9.02 -28.55 -6.36
C ASN A 235 10.20 -27.98 -7.17
N ASP A 236 10.17 -26.71 -7.52
CA ASP A 236 11.22 -26.05 -8.29
C ASP A 236 12.56 -26.07 -7.54
N LEU A 237 12.58 -25.68 -6.26
CA LEU A 237 13.79 -25.74 -5.43
C LEU A 237 14.22 -27.20 -5.14
N GLY A 238 13.28 -28.13 -5.02
CA GLY A 238 13.53 -29.56 -4.80
C GLY A 238 14.39 -30.20 -5.90
N ARG A 239 14.32 -29.68 -7.13
CA ARG A 239 15.13 -30.17 -8.29
C ARG A 239 16.62 -29.91 -8.15
N VAL A 240 17.02 -28.95 -7.28
CA VAL A 240 18.42 -28.54 -7.08
C VAL A 240 18.84 -28.60 -5.61
N ALA A 241 17.92 -28.86 -4.70
CA ALA A 241 18.16 -28.92 -3.27
C ALA A 241 18.80 -30.24 -2.84
N ARG A 242 19.55 -30.22 -1.77
CA ARG A 242 19.94 -31.44 -1.07
C ARG A 242 18.69 -32.18 -0.60
N PRO A 243 18.61 -33.51 -0.80
CA PRO A 243 17.46 -34.30 -0.35
C PRO A 243 17.10 -34.01 1.11
N GLY A 244 15.82 -33.79 1.41
CA GLY A 244 15.30 -33.53 2.75
C GLY A 244 15.57 -32.11 3.29
N SER A 245 16.19 -31.20 2.52
CA SER A 245 16.51 -29.85 2.98
C SER A 245 15.46 -28.78 2.66
N VAL A 246 14.45 -29.10 1.86
CA VAL A 246 13.38 -28.14 1.53
C VAL A 246 12.43 -28.02 2.73
N GLN A 247 12.25 -26.80 3.20
CA GLN A 247 11.42 -26.46 4.38
C GLN A 247 10.53 -25.25 4.08
N VAL A 248 9.43 -25.14 4.79
CA VAL A 248 8.54 -23.97 4.79
C VAL A 248 8.47 -23.44 6.22
N PRO A 249 9.42 -22.59 6.63
CA PRO A 249 9.48 -22.12 8.01
C PRO A 249 8.34 -21.16 8.36
N ASP A 250 7.87 -20.37 7.37
CA ASP A 250 6.82 -19.39 7.57
C ASP A 250 5.74 -19.60 6.50
N LEU A 251 4.50 -19.83 6.95
CA LEU A 251 3.33 -20.04 6.09
C LEU A 251 2.25 -19.04 6.47
N PHE A 252 1.64 -18.39 5.45
CA PHE A 252 0.53 -17.43 5.62
C PHE A 252 0.85 -16.19 6.47
N THR A 253 2.06 -15.69 6.41
CA THR A 253 2.42 -14.43 7.06
C THR A 253 1.71 -13.26 6.37
N ILE A 254 1.00 -12.43 7.15
CA ILE A 254 0.35 -11.23 6.62
C ILE A 254 1.27 -10.03 6.78
N GLU A 255 1.66 -9.43 5.67
CA GLU A 255 2.55 -8.28 5.61
C GLU A 255 1.80 -7.00 5.21
N LYS A 256 2.19 -5.90 5.84
CA LYS A 256 1.63 -4.58 5.57
C LYS A 256 2.39 -3.90 4.44
N TYR A 257 1.66 -3.57 3.36
CA TYR A 257 2.13 -2.68 2.29
C TYR A 257 1.29 -1.40 2.27
N PRO A 258 1.76 -0.32 1.66
CA PRO A 258 1.05 0.96 1.72
C PRO A 258 -0.38 0.95 1.17
N ALA A 259 -0.66 0.09 0.19
CA ALA A 259 -1.98 0.01 -0.45
C ALA A 259 -2.75 -1.28 -0.14
N VAL A 260 -2.06 -2.32 0.37
CA VAL A 260 -2.64 -3.65 0.54
C VAL A 260 -2.06 -4.37 1.76
N TRP A 261 -2.83 -5.30 2.31
CA TRP A 261 -2.34 -6.44 3.08
C TRP A 261 -2.00 -7.57 2.12
N GLN A 262 -0.87 -8.23 2.33
CA GLN A 262 -0.39 -9.28 1.45
C GLN A 262 -0.03 -10.53 2.27
N MET A 263 -0.52 -11.68 1.82
CA MET A 263 -0.13 -12.96 2.39
C MET A 263 1.13 -13.48 1.69
N THR A 264 2.15 -13.84 2.47
CA THR A 264 3.45 -14.36 2.01
C THR A 264 3.76 -15.67 2.70
N SER A 265 4.58 -16.50 2.06
CA SER A 265 5.14 -17.70 2.65
C SER A 265 6.63 -17.79 2.31
N THR A 266 7.41 -18.47 3.14
CA THR A 266 8.85 -18.61 2.95
C THR A 266 9.19 -20.06 2.66
N VAL A 267 9.88 -20.31 1.55
CA VAL A 267 10.43 -21.63 1.22
C VAL A 267 11.95 -21.55 1.27
N ARG A 268 12.56 -22.42 2.05
CA ARG A 268 14.04 -22.53 2.19
C ARG A 268 14.53 -23.89 1.73
N ALA A 269 15.73 -23.89 1.17
CA ALA A 269 16.41 -25.12 0.80
C ALA A 269 17.93 -24.95 0.98
N ARG A 270 18.67 -26.08 0.95
CA ARG A 270 20.13 -26.07 0.90
C ARG A 270 20.61 -26.64 -0.41
N THR A 271 21.49 -25.92 -1.10
CA THR A 271 22.09 -26.36 -2.35
C THR A 271 23.50 -25.81 -2.51
N SER A 272 24.33 -26.55 -3.23
CA SER A 272 25.64 -26.08 -3.72
C SER A 272 25.66 -25.89 -5.24
N GLU A 273 24.51 -26.07 -5.89
CA GLU A 273 24.40 -25.88 -7.34
C GLU A 273 24.70 -24.42 -7.74
N PRO A 274 25.34 -24.19 -8.90
CA PRO A 274 25.60 -22.85 -9.41
C PRO A 274 24.29 -22.12 -9.77
N LEU A 275 24.34 -20.78 -9.86
CA LEU A 275 23.18 -19.94 -10.14
C LEU A 275 22.47 -20.37 -11.43
N GLY A 276 23.23 -20.67 -12.50
CA GLY A 276 22.65 -21.11 -13.77
C GLY A 276 21.77 -22.34 -13.61
N ARG A 277 22.16 -23.33 -12.80
CA ARG A 277 21.37 -24.53 -12.51
C ARG A 277 20.13 -24.22 -11.68
N MET A 278 20.25 -23.29 -10.71
CA MET A 278 19.09 -22.84 -9.94
C MET A 278 18.08 -22.13 -10.83
N LEU A 279 18.51 -21.27 -11.75
CA LEU A 279 17.63 -20.62 -12.72
C LEU A 279 16.96 -21.63 -13.66
N GLN A 280 17.69 -22.64 -14.15
CA GLN A 280 17.09 -23.71 -14.96
C GLN A 280 15.97 -24.47 -14.22
N ALA A 281 16.09 -24.59 -12.91
CA ALA A 281 15.07 -25.28 -12.11
C ALA A 281 13.85 -24.40 -11.78
N THR A 282 14.05 -23.07 -11.66
CA THR A 282 13.06 -22.19 -11.00
C THR A 282 12.52 -21.08 -11.91
N PHE A 283 13.27 -20.65 -12.96
CA PHE A 283 12.86 -19.52 -13.82
C PHE A 283 11.87 -19.95 -14.92
N PRO A 284 10.87 -19.13 -15.25
CA PRO A 284 10.44 -17.93 -14.52
C PRO A 284 9.80 -18.29 -13.16
N PRO A 285 9.71 -17.33 -12.21
CA PRO A 285 9.09 -17.57 -10.91
C PRO A 285 7.70 -18.17 -11.01
N ALA A 286 7.39 -19.16 -10.16
CA ALA A 286 6.12 -19.88 -10.20
C ALA A 286 4.90 -18.98 -9.95
N SER A 287 5.05 -17.99 -9.07
CA SER A 287 3.98 -17.07 -8.65
C SER A 287 3.41 -16.21 -9.79
N ILE A 288 4.20 -16.01 -10.86
CA ILE A 288 3.84 -15.14 -11.99
C ILE A 288 3.57 -15.89 -13.30
N THR A 289 3.50 -17.22 -13.25
CA THR A 289 3.15 -18.08 -14.39
C THR A 289 1.84 -18.81 -14.16
N GLY A 290 1.85 -19.92 -13.49
CA GLY A 290 0.70 -20.76 -13.15
C GLY A 290 1.07 -22.24 -13.10
N ALA A 291 0.09 -23.09 -12.91
CA ALA A 291 0.25 -24.52 -12.68
C ALA A 291 -0.59 -25.38 -13.64
N PRO A 292 0.01 -26.32 -14.38
CA PRO A 292 1.44 -26.63 -14.56
C PRO A 292 2.19 -25.55 -15.38
N LYS A 293 3.43 -25.23 -15.01
CA LYS A 293 4.21 -24.09 -15.55
C LYS A 293 4.25 -24.10 -17.09
N ARG A 294 4.66 -25.20 -17.71
CA ARG A 294 4.81 -25.30 -19.17
C ARG A 294 3.48 -25.01 -19.88
N ARG A 295 2.42 -25.73 -19.53
CA ARG A 295 1.12 -25.59 -20.19
C ARG A 295 0.56 -24.18 -20.00
N THR A 296 0.74 -23.62 -18.83
CA THR A 296 0.31 -22.25 -18.54
C THR A 296 1.07 -21.24 -19.38
N MET A 297 2.39 -21.40 -19.57
CA MET A 297 3.17 -20.50 -20.43
C MET A 297 2.79 -20.61 -21.91
N GLU A 298 2.36 -21.79 -22.40
CA GLU A 298 1.78 -21.94 -23.74
C GLU A 298 0.49 -21.11 -23.88
N ILE A 299 -0.38 -21.15 -22.87
CA ILE A 299 -1.63 -20.37 -22.83
C ILE A 299 -1.32 -18.87 -22.79
N ILE A 300 -0.40 -18.45 -21.91
CA ILE A 300 0.07 -17.05 -21.81
C ILE A 300 0.59 -16.55 -23.17
N ALA A 301 1.48 -17.30 -23.81
CA ALA A 301 2.08 -16.92 -25.10
C ALA A 301 1.04 -16.78 -26.21
N SER A 302 -0.07 -17.54 -26.14
CA SER A 302 -1.17 -17.47 -27.12
C SER A 302 -2.12 -16.30 -26.88
N LEU A 303 -2.31 -15.87 -25.63
CA LEU A 303 -3.33 -14.86 -25.25
C LEU A 303 -2.75 -13.45 -25.08
N GLU A 304 -1.54 -13.30 -24.55
CA GLU A 304 -0.92 -12.00 -24.40
C GLU A 304 -0.46 -11.46 -25.76
N THR A 305 -0.76 -10.19 -26.04
CA THR A 305 -0.47 -9.58 -27.35
C THR A 305 0.94 -9.00 -27.45
N THR A 306 1.57 -8.68 -26.31
CA THR A 306 2.88 -8.05 -26.21
C THR A 306 3.86 -8.88 -25.39
N PRO A 307 5.17 -8.79 -25.64
CA PRO A 307 6.19 -9.40 -24.76
C PRO A 307 6.13 -8.80 -23.35
N ARG A 308 6.61 -9.55 -22.37
CA ARG A 308 6.66 -9.11 -20.97
C ARG A 308 7.89 -8.26 -20.64
N ARG A 309 8.97 -8.44 -21.37
CA ARG A 309 10.26 -7.80 -21.14
C ARG A 309 10.76 -8.04 -19.72
N ILE A 310 11.06 -6.95 -19.00
CA ILE A 310 11.44 -7.09 -17.59
C ILE A 310 10.28 -7.52 -16.69
N TYR A 311 9.06 -7.18 -17.05
CA TYR A 311 7.90 -7.54 -16.21
C TYR A 311 7.81 -9.05 -16.03
N THR A 312 7.74 -9.50 -14.77
CA THR A 312 7.81 -10.91 -14.37
C THR A 312 9.13 -11.65 -14.65
N GLY A 313 10.17 -10.91 -15.09
CA GLY A 313 11.54 -11.33 -15.01
C GLY A 313 12.13 -11.12 -13.61
N THR A 314 13.43 -10.85 -13.52
CA THR A 314 14.12 -10.65 -12.25
C THR A 314 15.15 -9.54 -12.31
N ILE A 315 15.25 -8.75 -11.23
CA ILE A 315 16.28 -7.71 -11.02
C ILE A 315 16.99 -8.04 -9.71
N GLY A 316 18.32 -7.87 -9.68
CA GLY A 316 19.03 -8.08 -8.43
C GLY A 316 20.55 -8.02 -8.58
N TYR A 317 21.24 -8.59 -7.60
CA TYR A 317 22.70 -8.59 -7.55
C TYR A 317 23.27 -9.92 -7.09
N LEU A 318 24.54 -10.15 -7.48
CA LEU A 318 25.41 -11.21 -7.01
C LEU A 318 26.62 -10.57 -6.31
N ALA A 319 27.08 -11.20 -5.23
CA ALA A 319 28.23 -10.75 -4.46
C ALA A 319 29.15 -11.93 -4.10
N PRO A 320 30.45 -11.68 -3.82
CA PRO A 320 31.40 -12.71 -3.38
C PRO A 320 30.90 -13.49 -2.16
N GLY A 321 31.38 -14.72 -2.02
CA GLY A 321 30.96 -15.62 -0.94
C GLY A 321 29.60 -16.26 -1.21
N ARG A 322 29.23 -16.42 -2.48
CA ARG A 322 27.98 -17.05 -2.91
C ARG A 322 26.75 -16.37 -2.30
N ARG A 323 26.65 -15.06 -2.49
CA ARG A 323 25.52 -14.26 -2.05
C ARG A 323 24.81 -13.65 -3.25
N ALA A 324 23.48 -13.72 -3.23
CA ALA A 324 22.64 -13.07 -4.26
C ALA A 324 21.29 -12.69 -3.69
N GLN A 325 20.69 -11.64 -4.25
CA GLN A 325 19.29 -11.28 -4.03
C GLN A 325 18.68 -10.93 -5.37
N LEU A 326 17.66 -11.68 -5.78
CA LEU A 326 16.91 -11.52 -7.02
C LEU A 326 15.44 -11.35 -6.68
N ASN A 327 14.78 -10.32 -7.20
CA ASN A 327 13.36 -10.08 -7.03
C ASN A 327 12.53 -10.73 -8.14
N VAL A 328 11.21 -10.77 -7.98
CA VAL A 328 10.27 -10.90 -9.09
C VAL A 328 9.99 -9.49 -9.61
N ALA A 329 10.31 -9.20 -10.86
CA ALA A 329 10.15 -7.85 -11.41
C ALA A 329 8.68 -7.52 -11.70
N ILE A 330 7.91 -7.30 -10.65
CA ILE A 330 6.54 -6.77 -10.66
C ILE A 330 6.53 -5.36 -10.06
N ARG A 331 5.47 -4.59 -10.28
CA ARG A 331 5.40 -3.17 -9.92
C ARG A 331 6.60 -2.40 -10.47
N THR A 332 6.92 -2.69 -11.73
CA THR A 332 8.13 -2.20 -12.40
C THR A 332 7.74 -1.42 -13.64
N VAL A 333 8.23 -0.18 -13.73
CA VAL A 333 8.16 0.64 -14.94
C VAL A 333 9.41 0.37 -15.77
N CYS A 334 9.21 0.12 -17.06
CA CYS A 334 10.25 0.01 -18.07
C CYS A 334 10.19 1.22 -19.00
N LEU A 335 11.24 2.03 -19.04
CA LEU A 335 11.33 3.23 -19.87
C LEU A 335 12.38 3.03 -20.98
N HIS A 336 11.98 3.34 -22.19
CA HIS A 336 12.90 3.44 -23.33
C HIS A 336 13.29 4.92 -23.51
N THR A 337 14.48 5.27 -23.03
CA THR A 337 14.94 6.65 -22.91
C THR A 337 14.94 7.41 -24.25
N PRO A 338 15.37 6.80 -25.41
CA PRO A 338 15.41 7.52 -26.66
C PRO A 338 14.04 7.97 -27.19
N THR A 339 12.95 7.25 -26.86
CA THR A 339 11.60 7.55 -27.38
C THR A 339 10.63 8.07 -26.33
N GLY A 340 11.01 8.06 -25.05
CA GLY A 340 10.11 8.38 -23.94
C GLY A 340 8.97 7.37 -23.76
N ARG A 341 9.02 6.19 -24.40
CA ARG A 341 8.03 5.12 -24.18
C ARG A 341 8.20 4.55 -22.78
N ALA A 342 7.11 4.44 -22.04
CA ALA A 342 7.03 3.82 -20.73
C ALA A 342 6.03 2.68 -20.75
N GLU A 343 6.37 1.56 -20.13
CA GLU A 343 5.51 0.40 -19.97
C GLU A 343 5.47 -0.05 -18.50
N TYR A 344 4.28 -0.45 -18.06
CA TYR A 344 4.07 -1.01 -16.73
C TYR A 344 3.18 -2.23 -16.83
N GLY A 345 3.67 -3.39 -16.41
CA GLY A 345 2.93 -4.64 -16.44
C GLY A 345 1.91 -4.73 -15.30
N VAL A 346 0.69 -5.16 -15.63
CA VAL A 346 -0.40 -5.43 -14.67
C VAL A 346 -1.11 -6.72 -15.05
N GLY A 347 -1.76 -7.34 -14.06
CA GLY A 347 -2.53 -8.56 -14.22
C GLY A 347 -2.68 -9.33 -12.93
N GLY A 348 -3.20 -10.54 -13.02
CA GLY A 348 -3.49 -11.39 -11.87
C GLY A 348 -3.53 -12.88 -12.21
N GLY A 349 -3.58 -13.70 -11.18
CA GLY A 349 -3.71 -15.15 -11.32
C GLY A 349 -5.16 -15.53 -11.46
N VAL A 350 -5.59 -15.83 -12.67
CA VAL A 350 -6.96 -16.26 -12.98
C VAL A 350 -7.15 -17.72 -12.55
N VAL A 351 -8.11 -17.96 -11.69
CA VAL A 351 -8.55 -19.29 -11.20
C VAL A 351 -10.01 -19.54 -11.59
N TRP A 352 -10.54 -20.72 -11.26
CA TRP A 352 -11.92 -21.06 -11.61
C TRP A 352 -12.97 -20.08 -11.12
N ASP A 353 -12.83 -19.57 -9.88
CA ASP A 353 -13.77 -18.64 -9.25
C ASP A 353 -13.54 -17.17 -9.63
N SER A 354 -12.53 -16.88 -10.46
CA SER A 354 -12.24 -15.53 -10.94
C SER A 354 -13.38 -14.95 -11.78
N THR A 355 -13.75 -13.71 -11.50
CA THR A 355 -14.70 -12.96 -12.32
C THR A 355 -13.99 -11.90 -13.16
N PRO A 356 -14.39 -11.67 -14.43
CA PRO A 356 -13.75 -10.65 -15.28
C PRO A 356 -13.73 -9.25 -14.66
N ALA A 357 -14.80 -8.88 -13.94
CA ALA A 357 -14.87 -7.59 -13.26
C ALA A 357 -13.86 -7.49 -12.11
N GLY A 358 -13.83 -8.52 -11.23
CA GLY A 358 -12.94 -8.53 -10.07
C GLY A 358 -11.46 -8.51 -10.45
N GLU A 359 -11.05 -9.35 -11.41
CA GLU A 359 -9.66 -9.42 -11.85
C GLU A 359 -9.19 -8.11 -12.52
N TYR A 360 -10.07 -7.48 -13.30
CA TYR A 360 -9.74 -6.19 -13.91
C TYR A 360 -9.56 -5.09 -12.87
N GLU A 361 -10.48 -4.98 -11.91
CA GLU A 361 -10.38 -4.01 -10.81
C GLU A 361 -9.13 -4.27 -9.95
N GLU A 362 -8.78 -5.54 -9.70
CA GLU A 362 -7.55 -5.89 -9.00
C GLU A 362 -6.32 -5.44 -9.79
N SER A 363 -6.31 -5.63 -11.12
CA SER A 363 -5.19 -5.18 -11.97
C SER A 363 -5.01 -3.65 -11.92
N LEU A 364 -6.11 -2.88 -11.95
CA LEU A 364 -6.08 -1.44 -11.79
C LEU A 364 -5.64 -1.01 -10.38
N ALA A 365 -6.03 -1.75 -9.34
CA ALA A 365 -5.58 -1.49 -7.98
C ALA A 365 -4.05 -1.65 -7.84
N LYS A 366 -3.44 -2.63 -8.54
CA LYS A 366 -1.99 -2.81 -8.60
C LYS A 366 -1.27 -1.65 -9.30
N ALA A 367 -1.94 -0.96 -10.23
CA ALA A 367 -1.42 0.22 -10.91
C ALA A 367 -1.44 1.50 -10.04
N ARG A 368 -2.12 1.48 -8.89
CA ARG A 368 -2.17 2.67 -7.98
C ARG A 368 -0.79 3.09 -7.46
N VAL A 369 0.21 2.22 -7.50
CA VAL A 369 1.59 2.56 -7.16
C VAL A 369 2.18 3.64 -8.08
N LEU A 370 1.67 3.76 -9.31
CA LEU A 370 2.08 4.76 -10.30
C LEU A 370 1.54 6.17 -10.01
N LYS A 371 0.54 6.30 -9.15
CA LYS A 371 0.00 7.61 -8.75
C LYS A 371 0.94 8.25 -7.75
N PRO A 372 1.36 9.51 -7.98
CA PRO A 372 2.15 10.25 -7.01
C PRO A 372 1.46 10.23 -5.65
N ARG A 373 2.17 9.80 -4.62
CA ARG A 373 1.70 9.92 -3.25
C ARG A 373 2.27 11.19 -2.69
N SER A 374 1.42 12.15 -2.39
CA SER A 374 1.84 13.27 -1.55
C SER A 374 2.26 12.70 -0.19
N ARG A 375 3.57 12.73 0.07
CA ARG A 375 4.19 12.25 1.31
C ARG A 375 4.31 13.34 2.36
N ASP A 376 3.95 14.56 1.97
CA ASP A 376 4.24 15.76 2.72
C ASP A 376 3.09 16.08 3.69
N PHE A 377 3.02 15.31 4.76
CA PHE A 377 2.16 15.61 5.89
C PHE A 377 2.74 15.08 7.20
N ASP A 378 2.45 15.79 8.29
CA ASP A 378 2.70 15.33 9.65
C ASP A 378 1.42 14.74 10.24
N LEU A 379 1.57 13.79 11.16
CA LEU A 379 0.48 13.41 12.05
C LEU A 379 0.25 14.57 13.01
N LEU A 380 -1.02 14.91 13.24
CA LEU A 380 -1.43 16.08 14.00
C LEU A 380 -2.31 15.68 15.16
N GLU A 381 -1.99 16.17 16.36
CA GLU A 381 -2.94 16.22 17.47
C GLU A 381 -3.15 17.65 17.94
N THR A 382 -4.36 17.92 18.45
CA THR A 382 -4.71 19.22 19.03
C THR A 382 -5.32 18.97 20.39
N LEU A 383 -4.60 19.35 21.44
CA LEU A 383 -4.92 19.05 22.82
C LEU A 383 -5.26 20.34 23.58
N LEU A 384 -6.12 20.21 24.60
CA LEU A 384 -6.30 21.23 25.61
C LEU A 384 -5.40 20.91 26.80
N TRP A 385 -4.52 21.84 27.15
CA TRP A 385 -3.79 21.83 28.42
C TRP A 385 -4.48 22.80 29.38
N SER A 386 -4.85 22.32 30.57
CA SER A 386 -5.68 23.05 31.54
C SER A 386 -4.89 23.37 32.82
N GLY A 387 -3.60 23.67 32.70
CA GLY A 387 -2.76 23.94 33.86
C GLY A 387 -2.58 22.71 34.76
N PRO A 388 -2.83 22.82 36.08
CA PRO A 388 -2.65 21.70 37.00
C PRO A 388 -3.51 20.45 36.71
N ALA A 389 -4.60 20.61 35.98
CA ALA A 389 -5.44 19.49 35.58
C ALA A 389 -4.84 18.65 34.42
N GLY A 390 -3.74 19.12 33.83
CA GLY A 390 -3.03 18.42 32.76
C GLY A 390 -3.68 18.51 31.38
N PHE A 391 -3.36 17.56 30.51
CA PHE A 391 -3.92 17.46 29.17
C PHE A 391 -5.26 16.71 29.18
N THR A 392 -6.28 17.32 28.59
CA THR A 392 -7.62 16.71 28.45
C THR A 392 -7.55 15.54 27.49
N LEU A 393 -8.04 14.36 27.90
CA LEU A 393 -8.14 13.13 27.09
C LEU A 393 -6.80 12.69 26.46
N LEU A 394 -5.68 12.88 27.13
CA LEU A 394 -4.33 12.60 26.59
C LEU A 394 -4.22 11.18 26.06
N ASP A 395 -4.72 10.17 26.78
CA ASP A 395 -4.61 8.78 26.35
C ASP A 395 -5.39 8.47 25.07
N TYR A 396 -6.56 9.10 24.87
CA TYR A 396 -7.31 9.00 23.62
C TYR A 396 -6.56 9.64 22.45
N HIS A 397 -5.90 10.79 22.68
CA HIS A 397 -5.07 11.43 21.67
C HIS A 397 -3.88 10.56 21.27
N LEU A 398 -3.17 10.00 22.25
CA LEU A 398 -2.02 9.14 21.99
C LEU A 398 -2.41 7.81 21.34
N LYS A 399 -3.55 7.25 21.71
CA LYS A 399 -4.10 6.05 21.05
C LYS A 399 -4.40 6.30 19.57
N ARG A 400 -5.08 7.41 19.24
CA ARG A 400 -5.37 7.78 17.85
C ARG A 400 -4.10 8.06 17.05
N LEU A 401 -3.17 8.80 17.64
CA LEU A 401 -1.86 9.08 17.04
C LEU A 401 -1.09 7.79 16.74
N ALA A 402 -1.03 6.86 17.70
CA ALA A 402 -0.37 5.56 17.53
C ALA A 402 -1.00 4.73 16.42
N GLY A 403 -2.34 4.69 16.35
CA GLY A 403 -3.06 4.01 15.28
C GLY A 403 -2.77 4.60 13.91
N SER A 404 -2.76 5.94 13.79
CA SER A 404 -2.40 6.61 12.54
C SER A 404 -0.93 6.42 12.18
N ALA A 405 -0.04 6.44 13.17
CA ALA A 405 1.39 6.20 12.96
C ALA A 405 1.65 4.78 12.45
N ASP A 406 1.03 3.77 13.05
CA ASP A 406 1.11 2.41 12.53
C ASP A 406 0.51 2.33 11.12
N TYR A 407 -0.67 2.91 10.88
CA TYR A 407 -1.33 2.88 9.58
C TYR A 407 -0.43 3.39 8.46
N PHE A 408 0.18 4.58 8.62
CA PHE A 408 1.03 5.23 7.61
C PHE A 408 2.52 4.85 7.68
N GLY A 409 2.94 4.07 8.68
CA GLY A 409 4.34 3.68 8.86
C GLY A 409 5.23 4.81 9.38
N TYR A 410 4.74 5.61 10.32
CA TYR A 410 5.50 6.66 11.00
C TYR A 410 6.25 6.10 12.20
N ALA A 411 7.47 6.59 12.43
CA ALA A 411 8.31 6.22 13.58
C ALA A 411 7.87 7.02 14.83
N ALA A 412 6.67 6.76 15.36
CA ALA A 412 6.16 7.46 16.54
C ALA A 412 6.56 6.74 17.85
N ASP A 413 7.43 7.37 18.64
CA ASP A 413 7.86 6.92 19.97
C ASP A 413 6.96 7.59 21.02
N LEU A 414 5.93 6.88 21.51
CA LEU A 414 4.96 7.42 22.46
C LEU A 414 5.59 7.90 23.79
N PRO A 415 6.55 7.20 24.40
CA PRO A 415 7.31 7.71 25.53
C PRO A 415 7.97 9.07 25.27
N LYS A 416 8.67 9.23 24.15
CA LYS A 416 9.29 10.52 23.80
C LYS A 416 8.26 11.61 23.56
N ILE A 417 7.12 11.26 22.93
CA ILE A 417 6.01 12.22 22.72
C ILE A 417 5.43 12.68 24.05
N ARG A 418 5.21 11.77 25.02
CA ARG A 418 4.75 12.15 26.37
C ARG A 418 5.74 13.08 27.07
N ASN A 419 7.02 12.78 27.00
CA ASN A 419 8.06 13.62 27.58
C ASN A 419 8.06 15.02 26.95
N ALA A 420 8.02 15.13 25.62
CA ALA A 420 7.97 16.41 24.91
C ALA A 420 6.72 17.24 25.29
N LEU A 421 5.57 16.61 25.48
CA LEU A 421 4.37 17.30 25.97
C LEU A 421 4.52 17.74 27.44
N SER A 422 5.12 16.92 28.29
CA SER A 422 5.38 17.25 29.70
C SER A 422 6.38 18.40 29.86
N ASP A 423 7.45 18.38 29.06
CA ASP A 423 8.47 19.43 29.04
C ASP A 423 7.86 20.77 28.59
N LEU A 424 7.03 20.75 27.52
CA LEU A 424 6.29 21.93 27.09
C LEU A 424 5.40 22.46 28.21
N ALA A 425 4.60 21.58 28.84
CA ALA A 425 3.65 21.94 29.88
C ALA A 425 4.30 22.55 31.09
N ALA A 426 5.51 22.09 31.46
CA ALA A 426 6.29 22.65 32.58
C ALA A 426 6.71 24.14 32.36
N GLY A 427 6.81 24.55 31.10
CA GLY A 427 7.14 25.94 30.74
C GLY A 427 5.92 26.85 30.53
N LEU A 428 4.68 26.33 30.59
CA LEU A 428 3.49 27.12 30.33
C LEU A 428 2.91 27.78 31.60
N PRO A 429 2.35 28.98 31.49
CA PRO A 429 1.55 29.59 32.56
C PRO A 429 0.33 28.70 32.91
N PRO A 430 -0.15 28.65 34.17
CA PRO A 430 -1.22 27.78 34.64
C PRO A 430 -2.63 28.23 34.18
N VAL A 431 -2.76 28.55 32.90
CA VAL A 431 -4.00 28.95 32.23
C VAL A 431 -4.21 28.08 30.99
N PRO A 432 -5.43 27.92 30.50
CA PRO A 432 -5.71 27.01 29.37
C PRO A 432 -4.93 27.36 28.09
N HIS A 433 -4.28 26.39 27.51
CA HIS A 433 -3.59 26.50 26.22
C HIS A 433 -4.09 25.46 25.23
N ARG A 434 -4.19 25.87 23.98
CA ARG A 434 -4.32 24.94 22.85
C ARG A 434 -2.91 24.47 22.45
N VAL A 435 -2.66 23.18 22.54
CA VAL A 435 -1.38 22.58 22.17
C VAL A 435 -1.55 21.79 20.87
N ARG A 436 -0.72 22.09 19.88
CA ARG A 436 -0.58 21.30 18.65
C ARG A 436 0.67 20.44 18.78
N LEU A 437 0.48 19.13 18.58
CA LEU A 437 1.54 18.14 18.49
C LEU A 437 1.62 17.68 17.04
N LEU A 438 2.80 17.78 16.44
CA LEU A 438 3.11 17.33 15.09
C LEU A 438 4.19 16.25 15.16
N VAL A 439 3.97 15.16 14.45
CA VAL A 439 4.93 14.05 14.37
C VAL A 439 5.25 13.80 12.90
N ALA A 440 6.50 14.03 12.54
CA ALA A 440 7.01 13.76 11.18
C ALA A 440 7.22 12.26 10.95
N ARG A 441 7.28 11.82 9.70
CA ARG A 441 7.42 10.42 9.32
C ARG A 441 8.60 9.71 9.98
N HIS A 442 9.73 10.39 10.10
CA HIS A 442 10.97 9.88 10.71
C HIS A 442 11.00 9.98 12.24
N GLY A 443 9.88 10.37 12.88
CA GLY A 443 9.75 10.46 14.34
C GLY A 443 10.14 11.82 14.94
N GLY A 444 10.39 12.84 14.10
CA GLY A 444 10.58 14.22 14.58
C GLY A 444 9.32 14.73 15.26
N ILE A 445 9.46 15.29 16.46
CA ILE A 445 8.36 15.80 17.29
C ILE A 445 8.45 17.32 17.36
N ARG A 446 7.32 17.99 17.10
CA ARG A 446 7.18 19.44 17.29
C ARG A 446 5.91 19.73 18.07
N CYS A 447 6.05 20.49 19.17
CA CYS A 447 4.95 20.93 20.00
C CYS A 447 4.84 22.46 19.97
N GLU A 448 3.63 22.97 19.72
CA GLU A 448 3.32 24.41 19.66
C GLU A 448 2.18 24.70 20.64
N ALA A 449 2.36 25.69 21.53
CA ALA A 449 1.32 26.08 22.45
C ALA A 449 0.85 27.51 22.15
N ALA A 450 -0.44 27.75 22.24
CA ALA A 450 -1.03 29.08 22.15
C ALA A 450 -2.06 29.24 23.28
N LEU A 451 -2.08 30.40 23.90
CA LEU A 451 -3.07 30.77 24.90
C LEU A 451 -4.47 30.58 24.30
N LEU A 452 -5.34 29.93 25.04
CA LEU A 452 -6.69 29.67 24.57
C LEU A 452 -7.57 30.92 24.84
N ASP A 453 -7.99 31.59 23.78
CA ASP A 453 -8.96 32.68 23.88
C ASP A 453 -10.33 32.09 24.26
N PRO A 454 -10.99 32.53 25.34
CA PRO A 454 -12.33 32.11 25.71
C PRO A 454 -13.37 32.32 24.60
N ALA A 455 -13.22 33.32 23.74
CA ALA A 455 -14.09 33.54 22.59
C ALA A 455 -13.93 32.44 21.52
N ALA A 456 -12.73 31.87 21.36
CA ALA A 456 -12.44 30.78 20.45
C ALA A 456 -13.00 29.41 20.91
N LEU A 457 -13.53 29.32 22.13
CA LEU A 457 -14.22 28.09 22.62
C LEU A 457 -15.59 27.89 21.99
N ARG A 458 -16.23 28.93 21.48
CA ARG A 458 -17.52 28.83 20.83
C ARG A 458 -17.37 28.43 19.36
N PHE A 459 -18.28 27.61 18.88
CA PHE A 459 -18.43 27.39 17.46
C PHE A 459 -19.25 28.52 16.85
N GLY A 460 -18.89 28.95 15.67
CA GLY A 460 -19.66 29.91 14.90
C GLY A 460 -20.89 29.28 14.23
N ASP A 461 -21.58 30.08 13.40
CA ASP A 461 -22.68 29.58 12.57
C ASP A 461 -22.13 28.52 11.58
N VAL A 462 -22.91 27.46 11.38
CA VAL A 462 -22.55 26.31 10.54
C VAL A 462 -23.43 26.29 9.29
N ALA A 463 -22.80 26.23 8.11
CA ALA A 463 -23.50 26.00 6.85
C ALA A 463 -23.30 24.56 6.34
N PRO A 464 -24.24 24.00 5.56
CA PRO A 464 -23.99 22.75 4.86
C PRO A 464 -22.94 22.96 3.74
N ALA A 465 -22.12 21.93 3.47
CA ALA A 465 -21.21 21.92 2.33
C ALA A 465 -22.01 22.05 1.01
N ARG A 466 -21.34 22.53 -0.04
CA ARG A 466 -21.94 22.59 -1.38
C ARG A 466 -21.89 21.25 -2.09
N GLU A 467 -20.78 20.56 -1.95
CA GLU A 467 -20.47 19.31 -2.62
C GLU A 467 -20.26 18.21 -1.59
N PRO A 468 -20.64 16.98 -1.90
CA PRO A 468 -20.33 15.84 -1.07
C PRO A 468 -18.82 15.58 -1.03
N ILE A 469 -18.35 15.02 0.08
CA ILE A 469 -16.98 14.51 0.19
C ILE A 469 -16.91 13.07 -0.34
N ASP A 470 -15.76 12.68 -0.85
CA ASP A 470 -15.48 11.28 -1.18
C ASP A 470 -15.05 10.53 0.10
N ARG A 471 -15.94 9.71 0.67
CA ARG A 471 -15.64 8.91 1.88
C ARG A 471 -14.49 7.91 1.71
N ARG A 472 -13.97 7.71 0.48
CA ARG A 472 -12.80 6.87 0.23
C ARG A 472 -11.49 7.61 0.46
N ASP A 473 -11.53 8.92 0.75
CA ASP A 473 -10.33 9.66 1.14
C ASP A 473 -9.89 9.25 2.54
N VAL A 474 -8.74 8.57 2.63
CA VAL A 474 -8.16 8.08 3.88
C VAL A 474 -7.87 9.21 4.88
N PHE A 475 -7.65 10.44 4.41
CA PHE A 475 -7.34 11.58 5.27
C PHE A 475 -8.55 12.12 6.06
N LEU A 476 -9.74 11.64 5.78
CA LEU A 476 -10.93 11.87 6.63
C LEU A 476 -10.83 11.12 7.96
N TYR A 477 -10.18 9.96 7.97
CA TYR A 477 -10.12 9.04 9.11
C TYR A 477 -8.89 9.21 9.99
N HIS A 478 -7.90 9.95 9.50
CA HIS A 478 -6.63 10.16 10.19
C HIS A 478 -6.35 11.65 10.36
N LYS A 479 -6.06 12.05 11.60
CA LYS A 479 -5.78 13.46 11.89
C LYS A 479 -4.36 13.82 11.47
N THR A 480 -4.25 14.56 10.35
CA THR A 480 -2.98 14.94 9.73
C THR A 480 -2.98 16.42 9.37
N THR A 481 -1.82 16.93 8.91
CA THR A 481 -1.72 18.29 8.36
C THR A 481 -2.32 18.39 6.95
N ARG A 482 -2.60 17.29 6.26
CA ARG A 482 -3.25 17.26 4.96
C ARG A 482 -4.76 17.42 5.13
N ARG A 483 -5.24 18.65 5.00
CA ARG A 483 -6.64 19.04 5.29
C ARG A 483 -7.38 19.62 4.08
N ARG A 484 -6.99 19.21 2.88
CA ARG A 484 -7.49 19.77 1.63
C ARG A 484 -9.03 19.77 1.55
N VAL A 485 -9.68 18.65 1.86
CA VAL A 485 -11.16 18.53 1.84
C VAL A 485 -11.82 19.57 2.75
N TYR A 486 -11.30 19.75 3.97
CA TYR A 486 -11.82 20.72 4.93
C TYR A 486 -11.55 22.17 4.49
N GLU A 487 -10.38 22.45 3.94
CA GLU A 487 -9.98 23.77 3.45
C GLU A 487 -10.82 24.20 2.23
N GLU A 488 -11.11 23.26 1.33
CA GLU A 488 -11.97 23.49 0.17
C GLU A 488 -13.42 23.78 0.60
N ALA A 489 -13.94 23.02 1.60
CA ALA A 489 -15.26 23.24 2.16
C ALA A 489 -15.38 24.64 2.79
N VAL A 490 -14.41 25.07 3.61
CA VAL A 490 -14.37 26.42 4.19
C VAL A 490 -14.29 27.48 3.11
N ARG A 491 -13.40 27.33 2.13
CA ARG A 491 -13.23 28.28 1.03
C ARG A 491 -14.49 28.48 0.21
N SER A 492 -15.27 27.40 0.01
CA SER A 492 -16.55 27.44 -0.71
C SER A 492 -17.71 28.03 0.10
N SER A 493 -17.48 28.36 1.41
CA SER A 493 -18.53 28.79 2.35
C SER A 493 -18.12 30.08 3.13
N PRO A 494 -17.82 31.19 2.43
CA PRO A 494 -17.41 32.44 3.08
C PRO A 494 -18.51 32.98 3.98
N GLY A 495 -18.14 33.56 5.13
CA GLY A 495 -19.05 34.18 6.09
C GLY A 495 -19.63 33.23 7.15
N PHE A 496 -19.33 31.93 7.08
CA PHE A 496 -19.71 30.97 8.12
C PHE A 496 -18.49 30.59 8.98
N GLY A 497 -18.75 30.27 10.25
CA GLY A 497 -17.71 29.87 11.19
C GLY A 497 -17.23 28.43 11.01
N ASP A 498 -18.06 27.56 10.45
CA ASP A 498 -17.75 26.15 10.15
C ASP A 498 -18.67 25.59 9.05
N VAL A 499 -18.35 24.42 8.51
CA VAL A 499 -19.10 23.78 7.41
C VAL A 499 -19.44 22.34 7.79
N LEU A 500 -20.73 22.00 7.73
CA LEU A 500 -21.23 20.63 7.90
C LEU A 500 -21.00 19.83 6.61
N LEU A 501 -20.26 18.75 6.71
CA LEU A 501 -19.91 17.87 5.59
C LEU A 501 -20.90 16.70 5.50
N PHE A 502 -21.07 16.20 4.29
CA PHE A 502 -21.84 14.98 3.98
C PHE A 502 -21.14 14.22 2.84
N ASN A 503 -21.36 12.92 2.78
CA ASN A 503 -20.76 12.06 1.76
C ASN A 503 -21.66 11.92 0.51
N GLU A 504 -21.19 11.16 -0.47
CA GLU A 504 -21.86 10.89 -1.75
C GLU A 504 -23.23 10.21 -1.62
N ASP A 505 -23.52 9.56 -0.48
CA ASP A 505 -24.81 8.94 -0.19
C ASP A 505 -25.76 9.90 0.58
N GLY A 506 -25.37 11.16 0.79
CA GLY A 506 -26.11 12.15 1.55
C GLY A 506 -26.08 11.94 3.06
N GLU A 507 -25.20 11.06 3.56
CA GLU A 507 -24.98 10.82 4.98
C GLU A 507 -24.13 11.96 5.56
N VAL A 508 -24.57 12.54 6.64
CA VAL A 508 -23.79 13.56 7.37
C VAL A 508 -22.57 12.93 7.99
N THR A 509 -21.46 13.66 7.97
CA THR A 509 -20.19 13.18 8.53
C THR A 509 -19.81 13.97 9.78
N GLU A 510 -19.17 15.11 9.60
CA GLU A 510 -18.73 16.00 10.68
C GLU A 510 -18.64 17.44 10.16
N THR A 511 -18.12 18.37 10.96
CA THR A 511 -17.74 19.69 10.46
C THR A 511 -16.22 19.77 10.22
N THR A 512 -15.76 20.91 9.67
CA THR A 512 -14.32 21.06 9.37
C THR A 512 -13.44 21.10 10.63
N MET A 513 -14.03 21.32 11.83
CA MET A 513 -13.29 21.46 13.09
C MET A 513 -13.76 20.51 14.20
N ALA A 514 -14.90 19.84 14.07
CA ALA A 514 -15.53 19.09 15.15
C ALA A 514 -16.40 17.95 14.64
N ASN A 515 -16.55 16.90 15.45
CA ASN A 515 -17.57 15.90 15.22
C ASN A 515 -18.97 16.46 15.55
N LEU A 516 -20.01 15.84 15.01
CA LEU A 516 -21.41 16.19 15.22
C LEU A 516 -22.08 15.23 16.18
N ALA A 517 -22.98 15.76 17.01
CA ALA A 517 -23.99 14.98 17.72
C ALA A 517 -25.35 15.63 17.57
N VAL A 518 -26.40 14.81 17.41
CA VAL A 518 -27.79 15.25 17.28
C VAL A 518 -28.65 14.54 18.32
N GLU A 519 -29.44 15.28 19.04
CA GLU A 519 -30.42 14.69 20.00
C GLU A 519 -31.72 14.33 19.28
N ILE A 520 -32.07 13.06 19.30
CA ILE A 520 -33.30 12.53 18.77
C ILE A 520 -33.91 11.62 19.85
N ASP A 521 -35.15 11.91 20.25
CA ASP A 521 -35.87 11.17 21.29
C ASP A 521 -35.11 11.06 22.64
N GLY A 522 -34.39 12.14 23.03
CA GLY A 522 -33.62 12.21 24.26
C GLY A 522 -32.28 11.42 24.21
N ILE A 523 -31.87 10.90 23.06
CA ILE A 523 -30.62 10.18 22.85
C ILE A 523 -29.70 11.01 21.94
N LEU A 524 -28.44 11.15 22.32
CA LEU A 524 -27.44 11.77 21.48
C LEU A 524 -26.87 10.76 20.46
N TRP A 525 -26.99 11.10 19.19
CA TRP A 525 -26.53 10.31 18.06
C TRP A 525 -25.41 11.00 17.30
N THR A 526 -24.41 10.26 16.86
CA THR A 526 -23.31 10.73 16.02
C THR A 526 -23.16 9.82 14.81
N PRO A 527 -22.75 10.34 13.63
CA PRO A 527 -22.50 9.49 12.48
C PRO A 527 -21.36 8.49 12.77
N PRO A 528 -21.47 7.24 12.28
CA PRO A 528 -20.42 6.25 12.42
C PRO A 528 -19.19 6.60 11.56
N VAL A 529 -18.02 6.11 11.96
CA VAL A 529 -16.74 6.40 11.29
C VAL A 529 -16.82 6.09 9.79
N ARG A 530 -17.48 4.99 9.40
CA ARG A 530 -17.60 4.56 7.99
C ARG A 530 -18.25 5.58 7.04
N CYS A 531 -18.94 6.59 7.55
CA CYS A 531 -19.54 7.66 6.74
C CYS A 531 -18.51 8.69 6.24
N GLY A 532 -17.26 8.66 6.70
CA GLY A 532 -16.23 9.65 6.42
C GLY A 532 -15.95 10.56 7.61
N VAL A 533 -16.00 10.03 8.81
CA VAL A 533 -15.87 10.78 10.08
C VAL A 533 -14.53 10.52 10.72
N LEU A 534 -13.83 11.58 11.09
CA LEU A 534 -12.65 11.45 11.93
C LEU A 534 -13.01 10.83 13.28
N PRO A 535 -12.33 9.75 13.75
CA PRO A 535 -12.55 9.20 15.09
C PRO A 535 -12.05 10.20 16.17
N GLY A 536 -12.89 11.19 16.50
CA GLY A 536 -12.54 12.26 17.43
C GLY A 536 -12.40 11.75 18.86
N THR A 537 -11.44 12.30 19.60
CA THR A 537 -11.12 11.87 20.97
C THR A 537 -12.26 12.16 21.96
N GLN A 538 -12.92 13.32 21.85
CA GLN A 538 -14.10 13.65 22.64
C GLN A 538 -15.29 12.74 22.29
N ARG A 539 -15.47 12.45 20.98
CA ARG A 539 -16.47 11.51 20.48
C ARG A 539 -16.23 10.11 21.07
N ALA A 540 -15.01 9.59 20.98
CA ALA A 540 -14.64 8.28 21.51
C ALA A 540 -14.91 8.19 23.02
N TRP A 541 -14.50 9.20 23.80
CA TRP A 541 -14.76 9.26 25.23
C TRP A 541 -16.27 9.22 25.56
N LEU A 542 -17.11 9.98 24.83
CA LEU A 542 -18.57 9.99 25.06
C LEU A 542 -19.22 8.66 24.69
N LEU A 543 -18.73 7.98 23.65
CA LEU A 543 -19.17 6.63 23.28
C LEU A 543 -18.83 5.62 24.38
N ASP A 544 -17.60 5.64 24.90
CA ASP A 544 -17.13 4.76 25.98
C ASP A 544 -17.92 5.00 27.29
N GLN A 545 -18.38 6.23 27.54
CA GLN A 545 -19.26 6.57 28.67
C GLN A 545 -20.74 6.21 28.43
N GLY A 546 -21.10 5.66 27.27
CA GLY A 546 -22.49 5.37 26.90
C GLY A 546 -23.38 6.61 26.73
N ARG A 547 -22.80 7.82 26.68
CA ARG A 547 -23.49 9.10 26.55
C ARG A 547 -23.77 9.50 25.10
N LEU A 548 -23.16 8.82 24.15
CA LEU A 548 -23.30 9.01 22.73
C LEU A 548 -23.49 7.65 22.06
N ARG A 549 -24.28 7.58 21.00
CA ARG A 549 -24.50 6.36 20.21
C ARG A 549 -24.29 6.64 18.73
N GLU A 550 -23.91 5.63 17.97
CA GLU A 550 -23.73 5.76 16.53
C GLU A 550 -25.00 5.45 15.75
N ARG A 551 -25.31 6.33 14.79
CA ARG A 551 -26.39 6.14 13.83
C ARG A 551 -26.06 6.93 12.57
N VAL A 552 -26.36 6.39 11.38
CA VAL A 552 -26.33 7.17 10.13
C VAL A 552 -27.36 8.29 10.23
N LEU A 553 -26.92 9.51 9.97
CA LEU A 553 -27.73 10.72 9.98
C LEU A 553 -27.70 11.35 8.59
N HIS A 554 -28.86 11.78 8.11
CA HIS A 554 -28.96 12.49 6.84
C HIS A 554 -29.18 13.98 7.06
N VAL A 555 -28.78 14.80 6.07
CA VAL A 555 -28.87 16.26 6.15
C VAL A 555 -30.25 16.75 6.59
N PRO A 556 -31.39 16.26 6.07
CA PRO A 556 -32.71 16.70 6.52
C PRO A 556 -33.02 16.43 7.99
N GLU A 557 -32.54 15.30 8.54
CA GLU A 557 -32.73 14.95 9.95
C GLU A 557 -32.01 15.92 10.88
N VAL A 558 -30.78 16.31 10.47
CA VAL A 558 -29.96 17.26 11.24
C VAL A 558 -30.60 18.65 11.25
N PHE A 559 -31.16 19.09 10.12
CA PHE A 559 -31.90 20.36 10.04
C PHE A 559 -33.21 20.36 10.83
N ALA A 560 -33.89 19.22 10.92
CA ALA A 560 -35.14 19.11 11.67
C ALA A 560 -34.94 19.08 13.20
N SER A 561 -33.72 18.76 13.67
CA SER A 561 -33.45 18.69 15.11
C SER A 561 -33.16 20.08 15.70
N PRO A 562 -33.82 20.46 16.78
CA PRO A 562 -33.53 21.69 17.51
C PRO A 562 -32.26 21.60 18.37
N ASN A 563 -31.69 20.40 18.53
CA ASN A 563 -30.60 20.10 19.43
C ASN A 563 -29.43 19.44 18.69
N VAL A 564 -28.65 20.26 17.98
CA VAL A 564 -27.43 19.87 17.30
C VAL A 564 -26.24 20.37 18.10
N PHE A 565 -25.25 19.50 18.28
CA PHE A 565 -24.04 19.80 19.04
C PHE A 565 -22.80 19.50 18.21
N LEU A 566 -21.79 20.35 18.36
CA LEU A 566 -20.43 20.11 17.90
C LEU A 566 -19.54 19.76 19.08
N LEU A 567 -18.60 18.84 18.87
CA LEU A 567 -17.75 18.33 19.93
C LEU A 567 -16.31 18.09 19.48
N ASN A 568 -15.37 18.59 20.26
CA ASN A 568 -13.95 18.24 20.17
C ASN A 568 -13.27 18.41 21.55
N SER A 569 -12.09 17.81 21.72
CA SER A 569 -11.39 17.77 23.03
C SER A 569 -10.89 19.12 23.53
N VAL A 570 -10.82 20.15 22.70
CA VAL A 570 -10.36 21.50 23.09
C VAL A 570 -11.53 22.36 23.56
N ARG A 571 -12.65 22.30 22.82
CA ARG A 571 -13.83 23.14 23.06
C ARG A 571 -14.89 22.46 23.93
N GLY A 572 -14.83 21.12 24.06
CA GLY A 572 -15.91 20.36 24.68
C GLY A 572 -17.08 20.14 23.72
N MET A 573 -18.30 20.07 24.25
CA MET A 573 -19.55 19.87 23.49
C MET A 573 -20.41 21.13 23.63
N HIS A 574 -20.74 21.77 22.52
CA HIS A 574 -21.56 22.98 22.49
C HIS A 574 -22.69 22.85 21.50
N LYS A 575 -23.87 23.36 21.88
CA LYS A 575 -25.03 23.46 21.00
C LYS A 575 -24.75 24.51 19.92
N VAL A 576 -25.12 24.20 18.69
CA VAL A 576 -24.96 25.08 17.53
C VAL A 576 -26.27 25.19 16.75
N GLN A 577 -26.34 26.22 15.90
CA GLN A 577 -27.40 26.34 14.90
C GLN A 577 -26.80 26.09 13.52
N ILE A 578 -27.44 25.17 12.77
CA ILE A 578 -27.13 24.98 11.36
C ILE A 578 -28.04 25.90 10.57
N ARG A 579 -27.45 26.83 9.83
CA ARG A 579 -28.20 27.79 9.04
C ARG A 579 -28.21 27.36 7.56
N PRO A 580 -29.40 27.32 6.92
CA PRO A 580 -29.44 27.17 5.48
C PRO A 580 -28.71 28.38 4.85
N ARG A 581 -28.07 28.16 3.72
CA ARG A 581 -27.49 29.28 2.96
C ARG A 581 -28.65 30.16 2.48
N ALA A 582 -28.54 31.48 2.66
CA ALA A 582 -29.42 32.42 2.00
C ALA A 582 -29.22 32.26 0.49
N GLU A 583 -30.29 32.07 -0.26
CA GLU A 583 -30.25 31.96 -1.72
C GLU A 583 -29.64 33.25 -2.29
N ALA A 584 -28.43 33.14 -2.82
CA ALA A 584 -27.91 34.16 -3.73
C ALA A 584 -28.70 34.00 -5.05
N GLY A 585 -29.44 35.01 -5.40
CA GLY A 585 -30.38 35.18 -6.51
C GLY A 585 -30.46 34.07 -7.57
N GLU A 586 -31.66 33.73 -7.94
CA GLU A 586 -32.14 32.84 -9.00
C GLU A 586 -31.05 32.19 -9.88
N GLY A 587 -30.68 30.95 -9.57
CA GLY A 587 -29.78 30.14 -10.40
C GLY A 587 -29.36 28.81 -9.83
N ASP A 588 -29.11 28.73 -8.54
CA ASP A 588 -28.61 27.49 -7.89
C ASP A 588 -29.60 26.92 -6.88
N LYS A 589 -30.60 26.22 -7.36
CA LYS A 589 -31.34 25.28 -6.51
C LYS A 589 -30.43 24.09 -6.25
N VAL A 590 -29.90 23.97 -5.03
CA VAL A 590 -29.38 22.71 -4.52
C VAL A 590 -30.57 21.75 -4.47
N GLU A 591 -30.74 20.92 -5.48
CA GLU A 591 -31.63 19.76 -5.40
C GLU A 591 -31.10 18.84 -4.32
N ILE A 592 -31.73 18.87 -3.15
CA ILE A 592 -31.55 17.83 -2.15
C ILE A 592 -32.09 16.55 -2.81
N PRO A 593 -31.26 15.50 -3.02
CA PRO A 593 -31.75 14.27 -3.65
C PRO A 593 -32.95 13.76 -2.85
N ALA A 594 -34.10 13.64 -3.51
CA ALA A 594 -35.28 13.03 -2.93
C ALA A 594 -34.92 11.58 -2.58
N LEU A 595 -35.17 11.20 -1.32
CA LEU A 595 -35.03 9.82 -0.86
C LEU A 595 -35.81 8.89 -1.80
N PRO A 596 -35.21 7.81 -2.34
CA PRO A 596 -35.99 6.78 -3.01
C PRO A 596 -36.95 6.21 -1.98
N MET A 597 -38.24 6.27 -2.27
CA MET A 597 -39.27 5.63 -1.44
C MET A 597 -38.96 4.15 -1.31
N ALA A 598 -38.54 3.74 -0.12
CA ALA A 598 -38.31 2.34 0.19
C ALA A 598 -39.63 1.59 0.09
N THR A 599 -39.77 0.77 -0.94
CA THR A 599 -40.77 -0.29 -0.99
C THR A 599 -40.46 -1.25 0.16
N GLN A 600 -41.40 -1.30 1.12
CA GLN A 600 -41.37 -2.28 2.21
C GLN A 600 -41.44 -3.70 1.62
N THR A 601 -40.28 -4.35 1.51
CA THR A 601 -40.22 -5.81 1.45
C THR A 601 -39.74 -6.30 2.80
N GLN A 602 -40.67 -6.86 3.55
CA GLN A 602 -40.40 -7.62 4.78
C GLN A 602 -39.46 -8.79 4.43
N ALA A 603 -38.26 -8.80 5.02
CA ALA A 603 -37.40 -9.98 5.08
C ALA A 603 -37.31 -10.46 6.54
N PRO A 604 -37.27 -11.78 6.78
CA PRO A 604 -37.55 -12.37 8.09
C PRO A 604 -36.37 -12.19 9.06
N HIS A 605 -36.74 -11.91 10.31
CA HIS A 605 -35.84 -11.87 11.45
C HIS A 605 -35.17 -13.23 11.68
N ALA A 606 -33.85 -13.29 11.55
CA ALA A 606 -33.02 -14.32 12.15
C ALA A 606 -32.37 -13.74 13.44
N PRO A 607 -32.37 -14.46 14.55
CA PRO A 607 -31.85 -13.95 15.81
C PRO A 607 -30.30 -14.04 15.80
N PHE A 608 -29.64 -12.90 16.00
CA PHE A 608 -28.21 -12.86 16.30
C PHE A 608 -27.95 -13.47 17.68
N SER A 609 -27.26 -14.59 17.69
CA SER A 609 -26.71 -15.19 18.89
C SER A 609 -25.61 -14.29 19.48
N ARG A 610 -25.73 -13.97 20.76
CA ARG A 610 -24.72 -13.27 21.54
C ARG A 610 -23.43 -14.09 21.58
N SER A 611 -22.33 -13.49 21.16
CA SER A 611 -20.98 -13.98 21.41
C SER A 611 -20.61 -13.73 22.87
N PRO A 612 -20.12 -14.74 23.63
CA PRO A 612 -19.78 -14.62 25.03
C PRO A 612 -18.28 -14.35 25.20
N TRP A 613 -17.85 -13.09 25.11
CA TRP A 613 -16.51 -12.68 25.55
C TRP A 613 -16.57 -11.26 26.14
N LEU A 614 -17.10 -11.12 27.35
CA LEU A 614 -16.90 -9.98 28.23
C LEU A 614 -17.16 -10.45 29.66
N THR A 615 -16.13 -10.97 30.34
CA THR A 615 -15.99 -10.90 31.80
C THR A 615 -14.53 -11.06 32.16
N GLU A 616 -14.00 -10.01 32.78
CA GLU A 616 -13.14 -9.96 33.97
C GLU A 616 -11.70 -10.52 33.94
N ASP A 617 -10.83 -9.70 34.53
CA ASP A 617 -9.52 -9.99 35.15
C ASP A 617 -8.25 -9.92 34.30
N PHE A 618 -7.70 -8.70 34.21
CA PHE A 618 -6.25 -8.51 34.19
C PHE A 618 -5.76 -7.92 35.51
N SER A 619 -5.45 -8.81 36.44
CA SER A 619 -4.62 -8.52 37.60
C SER A 619 -3.32 -9.31 37.49
N LEU A 620 -2.21 -8.56 37.40
CA LEU A 620 -0.84 -8.86 37.79
C LEU A 620 -0.39 -10.35 37.91
N ALA A 621 0.59 -10.72 37.07
CA ALA A 621 1.66 -11.63 37.50
C ALA A 621 2.96 -11.32 36.74
N LEU A 622 3.82 -10.49 37.35
CA LEU A 622 5.26 -10.64 37.24
C LEU A 622 5.62 -11.92 38.03
N PHE A 623 6.38 -12.86 37.44
CA PHE A 623 7.52 -13.47 38.12
C PHE A 623 8.32 -14.37 37.18
N ALA A 624 9.60 -14.12 37.21
CA ALA A 624 10.74 -14.85 36.72
C ALA A 624 10.66 -16.39 36.74
N VAL A 625 11.30 -17.05 35.74
CA VAL A 625 12.13 -18.21 36.01
C VAL A 625 13.31 -18.26 35.03
N ARG A 626 14.51 -18.33 35.59
CA ARG A 626 15.76 -18.82 35.00
C ARG A 626 15.65 -20.34 34.82
N ALA A 627 16.11 -20.87 33.72
CA ALA A 627 17.09 -21.94 33.53
C ALA A 627 17.14 -22.26 32.01
#